data_86fea47811b92084558007500b1819c5
#
_entry.id   86fea47811b92084558007500b1819c5
#
_cell.length_a   1.000
_cell.length_b   1.000
_cell.length_c   1.000
_cell.angle_alpha   90.00
_cell.angle_beta   90.00
_cell.angle_gamma   90.00
#
_symmetry.space_group_name_H-M   'P 1'
#
loop_
_entity.id
_entity.type
_entity.pdbx_description
1 polymer ?
#
loop_
_entity_poly.entity_id
_entity_poly.type
_entity_poly.pdbx_seq_one_letter_code
_entity_poly.pdbx_strand_id
1 'polypeptide(L)'
;ETSIPTGSNAIAINSTKTDSNASYLLINSHQPLSGPVGWYELNIESESGWHGHGGNFPGSFLINVGFNKNIGWGATVNRPDVMDIFELTINPDNADQYLLDDKWESFEIEEDKLAFKLFGFLRWSTKQKFRYSKFGPVIEMNGKYFALRHINQSSFNEIEGWYEISKTRNVYEFEKQLAKRKIPSFNFVTMDSDRNIGYFYNGRIPNRNDALKARQIISSSNSKDIWDEKDLVHNLPKFINPSNGWIQSTNQNPFSVMGKHSLKEKSMKKNVHLNKGSQID
;
A
#
# COMPACT_ATOMS: atom_id res chain seq x y z
N GLU A 1 -14.22 15.07 -17.78
CA GLU A 1 -13.34 14.74 -16.64
C GLU A 1 -11.96 14.45 -17.18
N THR A 2 -11.03 15.38 -17.02
CA THR A 2 -9.63 15.12 -17.34
C THR A 2 -9.07 14.25 -16.24
N SER A 3 -8.90 12.96 -16.51
CA SER A 3 -8.17 12.06 -15.59
C SER A 3 -6.74 12.59 -15.43
N ILE A 4 -6.39 13.04 -14.24
CA ILE A 4 -5.01 13.40 -13.93
C ILE A 4 -4.19 12.10 -14.05
N PRO A 5 -3.17 12.04 -14.93
CA PRO A 5 -2.32 10.87 -15.04
C PRO A 5 -1.66 10.63 -13.68
N THR A 6 -2.00 9.54 -13.01
CA THR A 6 -1.38 9.14 -11.74
C THR A 6 -0.37 8.05 -12.00
N GLY A 7 0.86 8.27 -11.64
CA GLY A 7 1.93 7.31 -11.80
C GLY A 7 3.19 7.75 -11.07
N SER A 8 4.28 7.05 -11.25
CA SER A 8 5.60 7.41 -10.72
C SER A 8 6.67 6.63 -11.47
N ASN A 9 7.87 7.19 -11.54
CA ASN A 9 9.05 6.51 -12.07
C ASN A 9 10.15 6.50 -11.02
N ALA A 10 10.80 5.35 -10.88
CA ALA A 10 12.04 5.22 -10.12
C ALA A 10 13.00 4.30 -10.88
N ILE A 11 14.23 4.73 -11.09
CA ILE A 11 15.24 3.99 -11.85
C ILE A 11 16.55 4.03 -11.08
N ALA A 12 17.13 2.86 -10.82
CA ALA A 12 18.48 2.74 -10.28
C ALA A 12 19.40 2.10 -11.30
N ILE A 13 20.57 2.71 -11.50
CA ILE A 13 21.62 2.23 -12.41
C ILE A 13 22.91 2.07 -11.60
N ASN A 14 23.47 0.87 -11.63
CA ASN A 14 24.72 0.58 -10.94
C ASN A 14 25.93 1.17 -11.72
N SER A 15 26.99 1.52 -11.00
CA SER A 15 28.23 2.09 -11.53
C SER A 15 28.90 1.27 -12.65
N THR A 16 28.64 -0.03 -12.73
CA THR A 16 29.14 -0.89 -13.81
C THR A 16 28.50 -0.62 -15.17
N LYS A 17 27.48 0.24 -15.24
CA LYS A 17 26.73 0.62 -16.43
C LYS A 17 26.87 2.08 -16.81
N THR A 18 27.76 2.78 -16.15
CA THR A 18 27.97 4.22 -16.34
C THR A 18 29.45 4.53 -16.65
N ASP A 19 29.70 5.45 -17.55
CA ASP A 19 31.06 5.87 -17.88
C ASP A 19 31.76 6.60 -16.73
N SER A 20 30.95 7.27 -15.86
CA SER A 20 31.44 7.99 -14.68
C SER A 20 31.82 7.07 -13.52
N ASN A 21 31.61 5.76 -13.62
CA ASN A 21 31.77 4.79 -12.52
C ASN A 21 30.95 5.18 -11.25
N ALA A 22 29.90 5.96 -11.42
CA ALA A 22 28.94 6.36 -10.38
C ALA A 22 27.62 5.60 -10.56
N SER A 23 26.95 5.31 -9.46
CA SER A 23 25.58 4.80 -9.49
C SER A 23 24.60 5.97 -9.49
N TYR A 24 23.45 5.81 -10.11
CA TYR A 24 22.43 6.85 -10.21
C TYR A 24 21.07 6.32 -9.76
N LEU A 25 20.33 7.14 -9.01
CA LEU A 25 18.94 6.93 -8.65
C LEU A 25 18.12 8.12 -9.17
N LEU A 26 17.20 7.84 -10.08
CA LEU A 26 16.20 8.78 -10.54
C LEU A 26 14.89 8.48 -9.82
N ILE A 27 14.24 9.53 -9.33
CA ILE A 27 12.94 9.47 -8.66
C ILE A 27 12.06 10.54 -9.29
N ASN A 28 10.87 10.15 -9.74
CA ASN A 28 9.88 11.08 -10.29
C ASN A 28 8.46 10.66 -9.89
N SER A 29 7.83 11.42 -9.02
CA SER A 29 6.44 11.24 -8.63
C SER A 29 5.54 12.07 -9.53
N HIS A 30 4.57 11.42 -10.19
CA HIS A 30 3.58 12.11 -11.02
C HIS A 30 2.47 12.65 -10.11
N GLN A 31 2.74 13.74 -9.43
CA GLN A 31 1.81 14.42 -8.54
C GLN A 31 1.45 15.80 -9.08
N PRO A 32 0.26 16.33 -8.78
CA PRO A 32 -0.09 17.70 -9.11
C PRO A 32 0.91 18.69 -8.52
N LEU A 33 1.17 19.78 -9.23
CA LEU A 33 2.05 20.85 -8.76
C LEU A 33 1.39 21.74 -7.69
N SER A 34 0.09 21.57 -7.46
CA SER A 34 -0.67 22.35 -6.48
C SER A 34 -1.83 21.53 -5.91
N GLY A 35 -2.44 22.06 -4.84
CA GLY A 35 -3.55 21.42 -4.16
C GLY A 35 -3.12 20.46 -3.04
N PRO A 36 -4.07 19.74 -2.41
CA PRO A 36 -3.82 18.98 -1.19
C PRO A 36 -2.91 17.77 -1.38
N VAL A 37 -2.68 17.33 -2.61
CA VAL A 37 -1.77 16.23 -2.97
C VAL A 37 -0.55 16.72 -3.76
N GLY A 38 -0.35 18.03 -3.85
CA GLY A 38 0.89 18.62 -4.37
C GLY A 38 2.03 18.34 -3.42
N TRP A 39 3.17 17.90 -3.96
CA TRP A 39 4.33 17.60 -3.12
C TRP A 39 5.09 18.87 -2.76
N TYR A 40 5.69 18.86 -1.59
CA TYR A 40 6.69 19.85 -1.19
C TYR A 40 8.00 19.16 -0.82
N GLU A 41 9.07 19.89 -0.96
CA GLU A 41 10.42 19.47 -0.63
C GLU A 41 10.75 19.86 0.81
N LEU A 42 11.41 18.96 1.54
CA LEU A 42 11.84 19.21 2.91
C LEU A 42 13.24 18.66 3.16
N ASN A 43 13.95 19.35 4.04
CA ASN A 43 15.20 18.90 4.60
C ASN A 43 15.02 18.74 6.10
N ILE A 44 15.40 17.58 6.63
CA ILE A 44 15.27 17.26 8.05
C ILE A 44 16.66 17.00 8.60
N GLU A 45 16.96 17.64 9.71
CA GLU A 45 18.15 17.38 10.50
C GLU A 45 17.81 17.39 11.99
N SER A 46 18.23 16.36 12.71
CA SER A 46 17.91 16.15 14.11
C SER A 46 19.16 15.72 14.89
N GLU A 47 19.28 16.18 16.12
CA GLU A 47 20.34 15.77 17.03
C GLU A 47 20.34 14.27 17.33
N SER A 48 19.20 13.60 17.17
CA SER A 48 19.09 12.13 17.27
C SER A 48 19.71 11.38 16.09
N GLY A 49 20.34 12.08 15.15
CA GLY A 49 20.98 11.52 13.96
C GLY A 49 20.04 11.21 12.81
N TRP A 50 18.82 11.74 12.83
CA TRP A 50 17.93 11.67 11.68
C TRP A 50 18.22 12.80 10.72
N HIS A 51 18.70 12.47 9.53
CA HIS A 51 18.97 13.37 8.43
C HIS A 51 18.24 12.87 7.19
N GLY A 52 17.70 13.78 6.39
CA GLY A 52 17.10 13.39 5.13
C GLY A 52 16.63 14.59 4.34
N HIS A 53 16.60 14.41 3.02
CA HIS A 53 16.11 15.38 2.07
C HIS A 53 15.19 14.68 1.08
N GLY A 54 14.07 15.30 0.73
CA GLY A 54 13.14 14.70 -0.22
C GLY A 54 11.76 15.32 -0.24
N GLY A 55 10.83 14.59 -0.82
CA GLY A 55 9.46 15.03 -1.07
C GLY A 55 8.43 14.33 -0.21
N ASN A 56 7.38 15.08 0.10
CA ASN A 56 6.22 14.59 0.85
C ASN A 56 4.94 15.38 0.53
N PHE A 57 3.81 14.89 1.03
CA PHE A 57 2.52 15.56 0.98
C PHE A 57 2.37 16.63 2.06
N PRO A 58 1.60 17.70 1.82
CA PRO A 58 1.28 18.70 2.82
C PRO A 58 0.67 18.08 4.09
N GLY A 59 1.14 18.54 5.25
CA GLY A 59 0.69 18.04 6.56
C GLY A 59 1.48 16.86 7.11
N SER A 60 2.44 16.31 6.37
CA SER A 60 3.34 15.26 6.85
C SER A 60 4.78 15.79 7.01
N PHE A 61 5.51 15.25 7.96
CA PHE A 61 6.94 15.56 8.23
C PHE A 61 7.87 14.42 7.80
N LEU A 62 7.33 13.40 7.16
CA LEU A 62 8.09 12.23 6.72
C LEU A 62 8.70 12.46 5.34
N ILE A 63 9.67 11.65 4.96
CA ILE A 63 10.24 11.65 3.60
C ILE A 63 9.73 10.40 2.87
N ASN A 64 8.79 10.60 1.95
CA ASN A 64 8.25 9.48 1.17
C ASN A 64 9.16 9.08 0.01
N VAL A 65 9.80 10.04 -0.63
CA VAL A 65 10.84 9.81 -1.63
C VAL A 65 12.00 10.76 -1.36
N GLY A 66 13.23 10.27 -1.44
CA GLY A 66 14.37 11.12 -1.12
C GLY A 66 15.62 10.33 -0.80
N PHE A 67 16.46 10.92 0.02
CA PHE A 67 17.74 10.33 0.41
C PHE A 67 18.22 10.86 1.76
N ASN A 68 19.13 10.12 2.37
CA ASN A 68 19.97 10.55 3.48
C ASN A 68 21.45 10.48 3.04
N LYS A 69 22.39 10.60 3.98
CA LYS A 69 23.84 10.58 3.67
C LYS A 69 24.30 9.27 3.00
N ASN A 70 23.58 8.18 3.16
CA ASN A 70 24.03 6.84 2.82
C ASN A 70 23.18 6.14 1.77
N ILE A 71 21.88 6.44 1.69
CA ILE A 71 20.93 5.74 0.83
C ILE A 71 19.88 6.70 0.27
N GLY A 72 19.49 6.47 -0.99
CA GLY A 72 18.32 7.07 -1.61
C GLY A 72 17.24 6.04 -1.87
N TRP A 73 15.97 6.49 -1.86
CA TRP A 73 14.82 5.65 -2.16
C TRP A 73 13.75 6.40 -2.96
N GLY A 74 13.24 5.72 -3.98
CA GLY A 74 12.06 6.12 -4.74
C GLY A 74 10.92 5.18 -4.43
N ALA A 75 9.74 5.72 -4.16
CA ALA A 75 8.51 4.96 -3.97
C ALA A 75 7.59 5.16 -5.19
N THR A 76 7.14 4.06 -5.78
CA THR A 76 6.13 4.08 -6.84
C THR A 76 4.90 3.30 -6.40
N VAL A 77 3.71 3.80 -6.73
CA VAL A 77 2.46 3.13 -6.37
C VAL A 77 2.44 1.73 -6.98
N ASN A 78 2.20 0.73 -6.12
CA ASN A 78 1.79 -0.60 -6.53
C ASN A 78 0.31 -0.81 -6.14
N ARG A 79 -0.27 -1.92 -6.55
CA ARG A 79 -1.67 -2.24 -6.26
C ARG A 79 -1.78 -3.68 -5.75
N PRO A 80 -1.20 -4.00 -4.58
CA PRO A 80 -1.40 -5.30 -3.97
C PRO A 80 -2.88 -5.53 -3.66
N ASP A 81 -3.29 -6.76 -3.65
CA ASP A 81 -4.66 -7.12 -3.28
C ASP A 81 -4.77 -7.18 -1.75
N VAL A 82 -5.26 -6.09 -1.16
CA VAL A 82 -5.27 -5.82 0.29
C VAL A 82 -6.67 -5.71 0.88
N MET A 83 -7.70 -5.93 0.04
CA MET A 83 -9.10 -5.76 0.45
C MET A 83 -9.98 -6.82 -0.18
N ASP A 84 -10.94 -7.31 0.59
CA ASP A 84 -12.02 -8.16 0.11
C ASP A 84 -13.38 -7.55 0.44
N ILE A 85 -14.37 -7.86 -0.41
CA ILE A 85 -15.76 -7.44 -0.25
C ILE A 85 -16.59 -8.70 -0.06
N PHE A 86 -17.28 -8.79 1.07
CA PHE A 86 -18.16 -9.91 1.39
C PHE A 86 -19.62 -9.47 1.27
N GLU A 87 -20.41 -10.17 0.42
CA GLU A 87 -21.87 -10.01 0.40
C GLU A 87 -22.45 -10.80 1.55
N LEU A 88 -23.15 -10.14 2.48
CA LEU A 88 -23.69 -10.73 3.69
C LEU A 88 -25.12 -11.22 3.46
N THR A 89 -25.44 -12.38 4.00
CA THR A 89 -26.81 -12.89 4.08
C THR A 89 -27.47 -12.31 5.33
N ILE A 90 -28.50 -11.52 5.16
CA ILE A 90 -29.21 -10.83 6.24
C ILE A 90 -30.39 -11.69 6.73
N ASN A 91 -30.64 -11.67 8.04
CA ASN A 91 -31.80 -12.33 8.64
C ASN A 91 -33.10 -11.67 8.13
N PRO A 92 -33.99 -12.41 7.47
CA PRO A 92 -35.24 -11.88 6.94
C PRO A 92 -36.16 -11.31 8.01
N ASP A 93 -36.08 -11.82 9.25
CA ASP A 93 -36.89 -11.39 10.38
C ASP A 93 -36.26 -10.24 11.20
N ASN A 94 -34.96 -9.99 11.00
CA ASN A 94 -34.23 -8.96 11.72
C ASN A 94 -33.05 -8.39 10.90
N ALA A 95 -33.21 -7.22 10.31
CA ALA A 95 -32.19 -6.56 9.46
C ALA A 95 -30.90 -6.15 10.20
N ASP A 96 -30.85 -6.22 11.53
CA ASP A 96 -29.65 -5.98 12.31
C ASP A 96 -28.86 -7.28 12.63
N GLN A 97 -29.17 -8.39 11.91
CA GLN A 97 -28.47 -9.65 12.01
C GLN A 97 -28.02 -10.19 10.65
N TYR A 98 -26.86 -10.84 10.62
CA TYR A 98 -26.29 -11.51 9.44
C TYR A 98 -25.92 -12.96 9.75
N LEU A 99 -25.84 -13.81 8.73
CA LEU A 99 -25.46 -15.21 8.86
C LEU A 99 -23.95 -15.37 9.01
N LEU A 100 -23.52 -16.13 10.04
CA LEU A 100 -22.13 -16.55 10.24
C LEU A 100 -22.10 -17.95 10.86
N ASP A 101 -21.44 -18.92 10.21
CA ASP A 101 -21.31 -20.31 10.66
C ASP A 101 -22.66 -20.91 11.07
N ASP A 102 -23.64 -20.77 10.17
CA ASP A 102 -25.04 -21.27 10.35
C ASP A 102 -25.80 -20.63 11.53
N LYS A 103 -25.34 -19.49 12.04
CA LYS A 103 -26.00 -18.74 13.12
C LYS A 103 -26.26 -17.29 12.72
N TRP A 104 -27.32 -16.71 13.26
CA TRP A 104 -27.60 -15.29 13.15
C TRP A 104 -26.79 -14.52 14.19
N GLU A 105 -25.83 -13.71 13.73
CA GLU A 105 -25.00 -12.82 14.54
C GLU A 105 -25.52 -11.39 14.41
N SER A 106 -25.56 -10.64 15.51
CA SER A 106 -25.96 -9.24 15.49
C SER A 106 -24.80 -8.37 14.99
N PHE A 107 -25.14 -7.33 14.21
CA PHE A 107 -24.17 -6.27 13.91
C PHE A 107 -23.81 -5.51 15.21
N GLU A 108 -22.56 -5.12 15.32
CA GLU A 108 -22.16 -4.04 16.19
C GLU A 108 -22.60 -2.72 15.53
N ILE A 109 -23.39 -1.90 16.25
CA ILE A 109 -23.98 -0.67 15.71
C ILE A 109 -23.44 0.50 16.48
N GLU A 110 -22.77 1.42 15.77
CA GLU A 110 -22.36 2.71 16.27
C GLU A 110 -23.28 3.78 15.68
N GLU A 111 -23.73 4.71 16.51
CA GLU A 111 -24.45 5.90 16.07
C GLU A 111 -23.56 7.14 16.24
N ASP A 112 -23.37 7.88 15.17
CA ASP A 112 -22.66 9.16 15.21
C ASP A 112 -23.51 10.27 14.61
N LYS A 113 -23.21 11.51 15.02
CA LYS A 113 -23.89 12.70 14.58
C LYS A 113 -23.08 13.40 13.50
N LEU A 114 -23.54 13.30 12.26
CA LEU A 114 -22.96 14.06 11.16
C LEU A 114 -23.50 15.48 11.16
N ALA A 115 -22.63 16.46 11.31
CA ALA A 115 -22.97 17.88 11.30
C ALA A 115 -22.52 18.53 9.99
N PHE A 116 -23.45 19.17 9.31
CA PHE A 116 -23.22 19.90 8.06
C PHE A 116 -23.37 21.40 8.28
N LYS A 117 -22.50 22.18 7.66
CA LYS A 117 -22.56 23.63 7.65
C LYS A 117 -23.07 24.07 6.28
N LEU A 118 -24.31 24.54 6.25
CA LEU A 118 -24.95 25.05 5.05
C LEU A 118 -24.79 26.57 4.99
N PHE A 119 -24.48 27.11 3.82
CA PHE A 119 -24.35 28.56 3.57
C PHE A 119 -23.44 29.29 4.56
N GLY A 120 -22.49 28.60 5.18
CA GLY A 120 -21.51 29.16 6.10
C GLY A 120 -22.03 29.43 7.54
N PHE A 121 -23.31 29.54 7.78
CA PHE A 121 -23.91 29.87 9.08
C PHE A 121 -24.98 28.88 9.58
N LEU A 122 -25.69 28.18 8.69
CA LEU A 122 -26.73 27.23 9.10
C LEU A 122 -26.09 25.86 9.40
N ARG A 123 -26.29 25.38 10.63
CA ARG A 123 -25.87 24.04 11.06
C ARG A 123 -27.04 23.08 11.01
N TRP A 124 -26.86 22.02 10.25
CA TRP A 124 -27.80 20.90 10.23
C TRP A 124 -27.07 19.62 10.64
N SER A 125 -27.75 18.73 11.35
CA SER A 125 -27.14 17.47 11.78
C SER A 125 -28.13 16.32 11.63
N THR A 126 -27.60 15.18 11.23
CA THR A 126 -28.35 13.92 11.18
C THR A 126 -27.60 12.85 11.95
N LYS A 127 -28.33 11.90 12.50
CA LYS A 127 -27.74 10.69 13.07
C LYS A 127 -27.50 9.69 11.94
N GLN A 128 -26.31 9.11 11.93
CA GLN A 128 -25.93 8.05 11.02
C GLN A 128 -25.63 6.79 11.80
N LYS A 129 -26.19 5.68 11.39
CA LYS A 129 -25.86 4.35 11.92
C LYS A 129 -24.74 3.72 11.07
N PHE A 130 -23.70 3.28 11.74
CA PHE A 130 -22.62 2.48 11.15
C PHE A 130 -22.75 1.05 11.68
N ARG A 131 -22.74 0.08 10.77
CA ARG A 131 -22.81 -1.34 11.11
C ARG A 131 -21.45 -1.98 10.90
N TYR A 132 -21.06 -2.82 11.85
CA TYR A 132 -19.84 -3.62 11.77
C TYR A 132 -20.19 -5.09 11.94
N SER A 133 -19.62 -5.92 11.08
CA SER A 133 -19.67 -7.38 11.16
C SER A 133 -18.30 -7.95 11.50
N LYS A 134 -18.20 -9.23 11.78
CA LYS A 134 -16.89 -9.91 11.94
C LYS A 134 -16.06 -9.88 10.64
N PHE A 135 -16.70 -9.69 9.48
CA PHE A 135 -15.99 -9.48 8.21
C PHE A 135 -15.42 -8.08 8.07
N GLY A 136 -15.95 -7.07 8.76
CA GLY A 136 -15.54 -5.67 8.72
C GLY A 136 -16.72 -4.70 8.74
N PRO A 137 -16.47 -3.38 8.51
CA PRO A 137 -17.51 -2.37 8.37
C PRO A 137 -18.43 -2.67 7.20
N VAL A 138 -19.71 -2.36 7.36
CA VAL A 138 -20.77 -2.77 6.44
C VAL A 138 -21.39 -1.55 5.75
N ILE A 139 -21.54 -1.66 4.44
CA ILE A 139 -22.31 -0.70 3.62
C ILE A 139 -23.55 -1.39 3.05
N GLU A 140 -24.64 -0.66 2.99
CA GLU A 140 -25.85 -1.07 2.31
C GLU A 140 -25.92 -0.39 0.93
N MET A 141 -26.11 -1.20 -0.11
CA MET A 141 -26.21 -0.71 -1.47
C MET A 141 -27.22 -1.53 -2.25
N ASN A 142 -28.25 -0.89 -2.80
CA ASN A 142 -29.32 -1.53 -3.58
C ASN A 142 -30.01 -2.69 -2.83
N GLY A 143 -30.26 -2.52 -1.52
CA GLY A 143 -30.90 -3.54 -0.69
C GLY A 143 -30.03 -4.75 -0.34
N LYS A 144 -28.76 -4.71 -0.67
CA LYS A 144 -27.76 -5.72 -0.29
C LYS A 144 -26.75 -5.13 0.70
N TYR A 145 -26.18 -5.98 1.54
CA TYR A 145 -25.21 -5.60 2.57
C TYR A 145 -23.85 -6.17 2.22
N PHE A 146 -22.84 -5.30 2.22
CA PHE A 146 -21.48 -5.65 1.88
C PHE A 146 -20.54 -5.27 3.03
N ALA A 147 -19.79 -6.24 3.53
CA ALA A 147 -18.71 -5.98 4.48
C ALA A 147 -17.39 -5.76 3.75
N LEU A 148 -16.65 -4.73 4.16
CA LEU A 148 -15.34 -4.39 3.62
C LEU A 148 -14.27 -4.89 4.59
N ARG A 149 -13.41 -5.80 4.15
CA ARG A 149 -12.26 -6.23 4.93
C ARG A 149 -10.99 -5.70 4.30
N HIS A 150 -10.32 -4.80 4.98
CA HIS A 150 -9.09 -4.15 4.52
C HIS A 150 -7.96 -4.39 5.51
N ILE A 151 -6.73 -4.59 5.02
CA ILE A 151 -5.56 -4.95 5.83
C ILE A 151 -5.14 -3.90 6.87
N ASN A 152 -5.58 -2.67 6.74
CA ASN A 152 -5.18 -1.57 7.62
C ASN A 152 -6.29 -1.13 8.58
N GLN A 153 -7.29 -1.97 8.84
CA GLN A 153 -8.40 -1.60 9.73
C GLN A 153 -7.97 -1.40 11.19
N SER A 154 -6.96 -2.14 11.66
CA SER A 154 -6.62 -2.21 13.08
C SER A 154 -5.24 -1.66 13.47
N SER A 155 -4.36 -1.29 12.53
CA SER A 155 -2.98 -0.90 12.89
C SER A 155 -2.48 0.32 12.12
N PHE A 156 -1.91 1.28 12.85
CA PHE A 156 -1.37 2.54 12.31
C PHE A 156 0.14 2.67 12.57
N ASN A 157 0.93 1.74 12.05
CA ASN A 157 2.39 1.76 12.19
C ASN A 157 3.11 2.36 10.97
N GLU A 158 2.38 2.95 10.04
CA GLU A 158 2.92 3.47 8.79
C GLU A 158 3.89 4.63 9.01
N ILE A 159 3.55 5.55 9.91
CA ILE A 159 4.42 6.68 10.28
C ILE A 159 5.78 6.19 10.76
N GLU A 160 5.77 5.22 11.67
CA GLU A 160 7.00 4.59 12.16
C GLU A 160 7.76 3.87 11.05
N GLY A 161 7.04 3.21 10.12
CA GLY A 161 7.64 2.55 8.97
C GLY A 161 8.41 3.50 8.08
N TRP A 162 7.84 4.64 7.71
CA TRP A 162 8.50 5.68 6.92
C TRP A 162 9.68 6.31 7.66
N TYR A 163 9.54 6.57 8.96
CA TYR A 163 10.63 7.06 9.80
C TYR A 163 11.81 6.07 9.84
N GLU A 164 11.54 4.80 10.06
CA GLU A 164 12.55 3.74 10.16
C GLU A 164 13.34 3.54 8.86
N ILE A 165 12.65 3.52 7.69
CA ILE A 165 13.36 3.39 6.40
C ILE A 165 14.23 4.61 6.11
N SER A 166 13.81 5.81 6.50
CA SER A 166 14.56 7.05 6.28
C SER A 166 15.86 7.13 7.09
N LYS A 167 16.05 6.27 8.08
CA LYS A 167 17.25 6.16 8.92
C LYS A 167 18.21 5.04 8.50
N THR A 168 17.86 4.25 7.51
CA THR A 168 18.70 3.15 7.04
C THR A 168 19.96 3.67 6.35
N ARG A 169 21.03 2.87 6.37
CA ARG A 169 22.35 3.25 5.85
C ARG A 169 22.71 2.53 4.56
N ASN A 170 22.01 1.44 4.25
CA ASN A 170 22.25 0.66 3.05
C ASN A 170 21.01 -0.12 2.63
N VAL A 171 21.07 -0.70 1.43
CA VAL A 171 19.97 -1.46 0.82
C VAL A 171 19.52 -2.64 1.69
N TYR A 172 20.41 -3.29 2.42
CA TYR A 172 20.10 -4.43 3.26
C TYR A 172 19.37 -4.03 4.55
N GLU A 173 19.77 -2.91 5.18
CA GLU A 173 19.03 -2.34 6.30
C GLU A 173 17.63 -1.90 5.86
N PHE A 174 17.52 -1.28 4.67
CA PHE A 174 16.24 -0.89 4.10
C PHE A 174 15.31 -2.09 3.89
N GLU A 175 15.83 -3.19 3.31
CA GLU A 175 15.10 -4.46 3.19
C GLU A 175 14.59 -4.95 4.55
N LYS A 176 15.46 -4.96 5.57
CA LYS A 176 15.11 -5.41 6.91
C LYS A 176 13.98 -4.59 7.54
N GLN A 177 13.95 -3.29 7.30
CA GLN A 177 12.85 -2.45 7.77
C GLN A 177 11.55 -2.72 6.99
N LEU A 178 11.60 -2.84 5.67
CA LEU A 178 10.43 -3.20 4.85
C LEU A 178 9.84 -4.57 5.24
N ALA A 179 10.69 -5.52 5.65
CA ALA A 179 10.24 -6.85 6.08
C ALA A 179 9.32 -6.81 7.32
N LYS A 180 9.35 -5.73 8.11
CA LYS A 180 8.43 -5.50 9.24
C LYS A 180 7.01 -5.19 8.80
N ARG A 181 6.77 -4.93 7.51
CA ARG A 181 5.44 -4.66 6.91
C ARG A 181 4.68 -3.50 7.57
N LYS A 182 5.36 -2.50 8.08
CA LYS A 182 4.74 -1.30 8.65
C LYS A 182 4.15 -0.41 7.55
N ILE A 183 4.81 -0.29 6.39
CA ILE A 183 4.32 0.45 5.22
C ILE A 183 3.41 -0.49 4.43
N PRO A 184 2.15 -0.08 4.15
CA PRO A 184 1.11 -0.99 3.63
C PRO A 184 1.32 -1.40 2.18
N SER A 185 1.92 -0.53 1.36
CA SER A 185 2.13 -0.78 -0.08
C SER A 185 3.28 0.09 -0.60
N PHE A 186 3.65 -0.04 -1.82
CA PHE A 186 4.62 0.64 -2.69
C PHE A 186 5.69 -0.30 -3.23
N ASN A 187 6.08 -0.06 -4.47
CA ASN A 187 7.37 -0.52 -4.97
C ASN A 187 8.45 0.45 -4.50
N PHE A 188 9.55 -0.06 -3.99
CA PHE A 188 10.70 0.75 -3.66
C PHE A 188 11.86 0.44 -4.61
N VAL A 189 12.50 1.48 -5.11
CA VAL A 189 13.79 1.40 -5.81
C VAL A 189 14.79 2.18 -4.98
N THR A 190 15.91 1.57 -4.66
CA THR A 190 16.92 2.13 -3.74
C THR A 190 18.32 2.06 -4.33
N MET A 191 19.17 2.97 -3.85
CA MET A 191 20.61 2.97 -4.13
C MET A 191 21.35 3.47 -2.91
N ASP A 192 22.44 2.81 -2.50
CA ASP A 192 23.27 3.23 -1.38
C ASP A 192 24.66 3.73 -1.79
N SER A 193 25.39 4.30 -0.82
CA SER A 193 26.75 4.83 -1.01
C SER A 193 27.77 3.77 -1.39
N ASP A 194 27.51 2.49 -1.07
CA ASP A 194 28.34 1.35 -1.45
C ASP A 194 28.03 0.82 -2.86
N ARG A 195 27.21 1.60 -3.63
CA ARG A 195 26.80 1.34 -5.01
C ARG A 195 25.85 0.14 -5.17
N ASN A 196 25.24 -0.34 -4.08
CA ASN A 196 24.19 -1.34 -4.18
C ASN A 196 22.90 -0.70 -4.69
N ILE A 197 22.19 -1.42 -5.54
CA ILE A 197 20.86 -1.06 -6.03
C ILE A 197 19.86 -2.13 -5.61
N GLY A 198 18.65 -1.71 -5.25
CA GLY A 198 17.61 -2.62 -4.78
C GLY A 198 16.22 -2.28 -5.34
N TYR A 199 15.42 -3.33 -5.56
CA TYR A 199 14.00 -3.24 -5.80
C TYR A 199 13.25 -4.10 -4.79
N PHE A 200 12.19 -3.56 -4.23
CA PHE A 200 11.34 -4.26 -3.27
C PHE A 200 9.87 -4.03 -3.62
N TYR A 201 9.17 -5.09 -4.02
CA TYR A 201 7.71 -5.07 -4.03
C TYR A 201 7.24 -5.18 -2.59
N ASN A 202 6.78 -4.07 -2.02
CA ASN A 202 6.32 -4.05 -0.64
C ASN A 202 4.80 -4.01 -0.57
N GLY A 203 4.23 -4.77 0.34
CA GLY A 203 2.79 -4.80 0.58
C GLY A 203 2.43 -5.63 1.81
N ARG A 204 1.40 -5.22 2.52
CA ARG A 204 0.72 -6.02 3.52
C ARG A 204 -0.35 -6.85 2.81
N ILE A 205 0.02 -7.98 2.26
CA ILE A 205 -0.89 -8.85 1.51
C ILE A 205 -1.38 -9.95 2.45
N PRO A 206 -2.70 -10.04 2.74
CA PRO A 206 -3.22 -11.08 3.61
C PRO A 206 -3.04 -12.47 3.00
N ASN A 207 -2.74 -13.43 3.85
CA ASN A 207 -2.70 -14.84 3.48
C ASN A 207 -4.14 -15.38 3.47
N ARG A 208 -4.75 -15.42 2.29
CA ARG A 208 -6.13 -15.82 2.11
C ARG A 208 -6.27 -17.34 2.01
N ASN A 209 -7.45 -17.84 2.34
CA ASN A 209 -7.86 -19.19 1.98
C ASN A 209 -7.81 -19.35 0.44
N ASP A 210 -7.23 -20.45 -0.03
CA ASP A 210 -7.04 -20.76 -1.45
C ASP A 210 -8.36 -20.85 -2.25
N ALA A 211 -9.48 -21.04 -1.58
CA ALA A 211 -10.80 -21.08 -2.20
C ALA A 211 -11.35 -19.69 -2.57
N LEU A 212 -10.81 -18.61 -1.97
CA LEU A 212 -11.29 -17.26 -2.23
C LEU A 212 -10.73 -16.74 -3.54
N LYS A 213 -11.63 -16.28 -4.41
CA LYS A 213 -11.25 -15.66 -5.68
C LYS A 213 -10.94 -14.18 -5.45
N ALA A 214 -9.69 -13.81 -5.64
CA ALA A 214 -9.27 -12.42 -5.55
C ALA A 214 -10.07 -11.49 -6.48
N ARG A 215 -10.32 -10.28 -6.01
CA ARG A 215 -10.99 -9.20 -6.75
C ARG A 215 -12.41 -9.51 -7.22
N GLN A 216 -13.10 -10.38 -6.53
CA GLN A 216 -14.53 -10.64 -6.73
C GLN A 216 -15.27 -10.39 -5.43
N ILE A 217 -16.56 -10.08 -5.52
CA ILE A 217 -17.43 -10.08 -4.35
C ILE A 217 -17.57 -11.53 -3.89
N ILE A 218 -17.27 -11.77 -2.62
CA ILE A 218 -17.27 -13.07 -2.00
C ILE A 218 -18.61 -13.24 -1.28
N SER A 219 -19.42 -14.17 -1.74
CA SER A 219 -20.60 -14.57 -0.99
C SER A 219 -20.19 -15.67 -0.02
N SER A 220 -20.04 -15.32 1.26
CA SER A 220 -19.68 -16.25 2.32
C SER A 220 -20.32 -15.88 3.64
N SER A 221 -20.73 -16.92 4.37
CA SER A 221 -21.12 -16.85 5.77
C SER A 221 -20.17 -17.65 6.68
N ASN A 222 -18.97 -17.97 6.21
CA ASN A 222 -18.05 -18.85 6.91
C ASN A 222 -16.92 -18.01 7.57
N SER A 223 -16.73 -18.19 8.86
CA SER A 223 -15.66 -17.51 9.61
C SER A 223 -14.24 -17.84 9.13
N LYS A 224 -14.05 -19.01 8.49
CA LYS A 224 -12.77 -19.41 7.89
C LYS A 224 -12.34 -18.54 6.71
N ASP A 225 -13.26 -17.79 6.12
CA ASP A 225 -12.95 -16.86 5.04
C ASP A 225 -12.51 -15.49 5.56
N ILE A 226 -12.62 -15.28 6.86
CA ILE A 226 -12.14 -14.07 7.54
C ILE A 226 -10.64 -14.23 7.80
N TRP A 227 -9.80 -13.67 6.92
CA TRP A 227 -8.35 -13.71 7.10
C TRP A 227 -7.88 -12.81 8.25
N ASP A 228 -6.77 -13.21 8.91
CA ASP A 228 -6.13 -12.42 9.97
C ASP A 228 -5.22 -11.34 9.35
N GLU A 229 -5.32 -10.11 9.84
CA GLU A 229 -4.46 -8.98 9.44
C GLU A 229 -2.97 -9.19 9.81
N LYS A 230 -2.68 -10.11 10.71
CA LYS A 230 -1.32 -10.47 11.13
C LYS A 230 -0.72 -11.60 10.26
N ASP A 231 -1.58 -12.39 9.61
CA ASP A 231 -1.12 -13.47 8.72
C ASP A 231 -0.91 -12.92 7.31
N LEU A 232 0.33 -12.53 7.03
CA LEU A 232 0.73 -11.88 5.80
C LEU A 232 1.59 -12.78 4.91
N VAL A 233 1.50 -12.55 3.61
CA VAL A 233 2.45 -13.13 2.66
C VAL A 233 3.84 -12.52 2.88
N HIS A 234 4.81 -13.35 3.28
CA HIS A 234 6.16 -12.88 3.62
C HIS A 234 7.10 -12.78 2.42
N ASN A 235 7.06 -13.73 1.50
CA ASN A 235 8.01 -13.84 0.38
C ASN A 235 7.55 -12.99 -0.81
N LEU A 236 7.69 -11.67 -0.70
CA LEU A 236 7.41 -10.74 -1.79
C LEU A 236 8.63 -10.57 -2.70
N PRO A 237 8.42 -10.28 -4.00
CA PRO A 237 9.50 -10.08 -4.95
C PRO A 237 10.47 -8.99 -4.53
N LYS A 238 11.75 -9.29 -4.59
CA LYS A 238 12.84 -8.35 -4.35
C LYS A 238 14.04 -8.68 -5.20
N PHE A 239 14.84 -7.68 -5.50
CA PHE A 239 16.09 -7.82 -6.24
C PHE A 239 17.14 -6.90 -5.62
N ILE A 240 18.33 -7.40 -5.37
CA ILE A 240 19.48 -6.62 -4.95
C ILE A 240 20.62 -6.95 -5.90
N ASN A 241 21.27 -5.93 -6.44
CA ASN A 241 22.39 -6.02 -7.35
C ASN A 241 22.19 -7.01 -8.52
N PRO A 242 21.11 -6.85 -9.31
CA PRO A 242 20.87 -7.76 -10.43
C PRO A 242 21.99 -7.68 -11.47
N SER A 243 22.26 -8.79 -12.14
CA SER A 243 23.39 -8.92 -13.08
C SER A 243 23.29 -7.99 -14.30
N ASN A 244 22.08 -7.52 -14.65
CA ASN A 244 21.88 -6.52 -15.70
C ASN A 244 22.33 -5.11 -15.31
N GLY A 245 22.61 -4.85 -14.00
CA GLY A 245 23.12 -3.59 -13.49
C GLY A 245 22.12 -2.44 -13.45
N TRP A 246 20.83 -2.69 -13.63
CA TRP A 246 19.79 -1.68 -13.51
C TRP A 246 18.45 -2.25 -13.04
N ILE A 247 17.62 -1.39 -12.46
CA ILE A 247 16.25 -1.69 -11.99
C ILE A 247 15.39 -0.48 -12.32
N GLN A 248 14.12 -0.72 -12.70
CA GLN A 248 13.14 0.34 -12.89
C GLN A 248 11.80 -0.02 -12.25
N SER A 249 11.04 1.00 -11.91
CA SER A 249 9.63 0.89 -11.58
C SER A 249 8.84 2.06 -12.15
N THR A 250 7.85 1.75 -12.98
CA THR A 250 6.89 2.69 -13.57
C THR A 250 5.47 2.27 -13.22
N ASN A 251 5.26 1.87 -11.95
CA ASN A 251 4.03 1.30 -11.40
C ASN A 251 3.65 -0.09 -11.94
N GLN A 252 4.51 -0.71 -12.75
CA GLN A 252 4.28 -2.06 -13.25
C GLN A 252 4.42 -3.12 -12.15
N ASN A 253 4.01 -4.35 -12.48
CA ASN A 253 4.22 -5.50 -11.61
C ASN A 253 5.73 -5.87 -11.51
N PRO A 254 6.13 -6.63 -10.48
CA PRO A 254 7.54 -6.97 -10.25
C PRO A 254 8.15 -7.90 -11.32
N PHE A 255 7.35 -8.43 -12.25
CA PHE A 255 7.80 -9.37 -13.27
C PHE A 255 8.36 -8.69 -14.53
N SER A 256 8.41 -7.35 -14.55
CA SER A 256 8.94 -6.58 -15.68
C SER A 256 9.96 -5.51 -15.29
N VAL A 257 10.33 -5.43 -14.01
CA VAL A 257 11.20 -4.35 -13.46
C VAL A 257 12.66 -4.42 -13.92
N MET A 258 13.10 -5.54 -14.51
CA MET A 258 14.44 -5.77 -15.05
C MET A 258 14.39 -6.34 -16.47
N GLY A 259 13.33 -6.05 -17.22
CA GLY A 259 13.12 -6.63 -18.55
C GLY A 259 13.19 -8.18 -18.54
N LYS A 260 13.96 -8.77 -19.44
CA LYS A 260 14.11 -10.24 -19.55
C LYS A 260 14.74 -10.92 -18.31
N HIS A 261 15.35 -10.15 -17.41
CA HIS A 261 15.97 -10.64 -16.17
C HIS A 261 15.01 -10.66 -14.98
N SER A 262 13.77 -10.20 -15.15
CA SER A 262 12.74 -10.23 -14.12
C SER A 262 12.32 -11.66 -13.75
N LEU A 263 11.77 -11.82 -12.54
CA LEU A 263 11.18 -13.09 -12.11
C LEU A 263 10.04 -13.51 -13.05
N LYS A 264 9.86 -14.82 -13.19
CA LYS A 264 8.67 -15.34 -13.87
C LYS A 264 7.50 -15.38 -12.89
N GLU A 265 6.31 -14.97 -13.33
CA GLU A 265 5.08 -14.96 -12.50
C GLU A 265 4.78 -16.33 -11.88
N LYS A 266 5.10 -17.42 -12.60
CA LYS A 266 4.93 -18.80 -12.13
C LYS A 266 5.74 -19.16 -10.88
N SER A 267 6.72 -18.34 -10.48
CA SER A 267 7.53 -18.56 -9.27
C SER A 267 6.83 -18.16 -7.98
N MET A 268 5.66 -17.49 -8.05
CA MET A 268 4.86 -17.08 -6.90
C MET A 268 3.73 -18.08 -6.61
N LYS A 269 3.33 -18.20 -5.35
CA LYS A 269 2.12 -18.97 -4.99
C LYS A 269 0.91 -18.43 -5.75
N LYS A 270 -0.01 -19.32 -6.18
CA LYS A 270 -1.19 -18.98 -6.99
C LYS A 270 -2.10 -17.90 -6.37
N ASN A 271 -2.06 -17.73 -5.07
CA ASN A 271 -2.95 -16.84 -4.30
C ASN A 271 -2.35 -15.46 -4.04
N VAL A 272 -1.11 -15.21 -4.46
CA VAL A 272 -0.49 -13.90 -4.35
C VAL A 272 -0.80 -13.14 -5.63
N HIS A 273 -1.92 -12.42 -5.63
CA HIS A 273 -2.30 -11.55 -6.73
C HIS A 273 -1.49 -10.25 -6.67
N LEU A 274 -0.29 -10.32 -7.20
CA LEU A 274 0.49 -9.14 -7.50
C LEU A 274 -0.10 -8.53 -8.77
N ASN A 275 -0.31 -7.26 -8.76
CA ASN A 275 -1.00 -6.51 -9.80
C ASN A 275 -0.58 -6.92 -11.22
N LYS A 276 -1.53 -7.30 -12.06
CA LYS A 276 -1.39 -7.18 -13.50
C LYS A 276 -1.62 -5.70 -13.81
N GLY A 277 -0.58 -4.89 -13.59
CA GLY A 277 -0.66 -3.47 -13.83
C GLY A 277 -1.06 -3.20 -15.27
N SER A 278 -2.06 -2.37 -15.50
CA SER A 278 -2.16 -1.63 -16.73
C SER A 278 -0.85 -0.83 -16.84
N GLN A 279 -0.04 -1.08 -17.85
CA GLN A 279 0.91 -0.10 -18.31
C GLN A 279 0.10 1.18 -18.55
N ILE A 280 0.47 2.23 -17.84
CA ILE A 280 0.11 3.57 -18.27
C ILE A 280 1.21 3.90 -19.26
N ASP A 281 0.88 3.79 -20.55
CA ASP A 281 1.71 4.23 -21.65
C ASP A 281 1.97 5.74 -21.57
#